data_4a2b11584e8f0733dadab82893396d3b
#
_entry.id   4a2b11584e8f0733dadab82893396d3b
#
_cell.length_a   1.000
_cell.length_b   1.000
_cell.length_c   1.000
_cell.angle_alpha   90.00
_cell.angle_beta   90.00
_cell.angle_gamma   90.00
#
_symmetry.space_group_name_H-M   'P 1'
#
loop_
_entity.id
_entity.type
_entity.pdbx_description
1 polymer ?
#
loop_
_entity_poly.entity_id
_entity_poly.type
_entity_poly.pdbx_seq_one_letter_code
_entity_poly.pdbx_strand_id
1 'polypeptide(L)'
;MSSITTQKPNITVCGSGSGGLAVAADLAMAGCRVNLYEIPAFSSNLEPIREAGGITLSGLPYYGKTGMARLNLVTADPAAALAGSELVFVNVPAMAVGPFLTEMAAHFEPDQVIVVTTGYWAAFRFRELLTETGAFDRYIFTEMALMPYLSGKAGPAAVEIGNWKRALYLSAWPATGNQKALAAVQKVYPQTRLCRNVLELNFRPGNPGVHVQIALPKAEFFFERARQFRFYGEVSRCASKLTDAHDVERMAVAAAFACETDTWPDDCRTIYELEGSNLYEQHGGPADRHAQKWNHIEEIERLLVEDICYSFIPMEQLASVAGHSTPVTTAMTDLSAVLSGYDYRSEGLTLAQMGLDGLTVNEIIDYADTGRYR
;
A
#
# COMPACT_ATOMS: atom_id res chain seq x y z
N MET A 1 37.62 3.30 -16.54
CA MET A 1 36.31 3.51 -15.93
C MET A 1 36.07 2.33 -15.02
N SER A 2 36.27 2.53 -13.72
CA SER A 2 36.08 1.47 -12.71
C SER A 2 34.58 1.21 -12.61
N SER A 3 34.14 0.01 -12.97
CA SER A 3 32.79 -0.48 -12.72
C SER A 3 32.64 -0.64 -11.20
N ILE A 4 32.03 0.33 -10.55
CA ILE A 4 31.49 0.15 -9.21
C ILE A 4 30.36 -0.86 -9.39
N THR A 5 30.62 -2.12 -9.17
CA THR A 5 29.60 -3.14 -8.94
C THR A 5 28.93 -2.80 -7.62
N THR A 6 27.88 -1.99 -7.68
CA THR A 6 27.04 -1.76 -6.50
C THR A 6 26.46 -3.10 -6.09
N GLN A 7 26.92 -3.62 -4.96
CA GLN A 7 26.41 -4.85 -4.36
C GLN A 7 24.90 -4.69 -4.19
N LYS A 8 24.13 -5.66 -4.70
CA LYS A 8 22.68 -5.61 -4.56
C LYS A 8 22.29 -5.83 -3.09
N PRO A 9 21.25 -5.14 -2.59
CA PRO A 9 20.88 -5.21 -1.18
C PRO A 9 20.36 -6.59 -0.79
N ASN A 10 20.56 -6.94 0.48
CA ASN A 10 19.84 -8.01 1.12
C ASN A 10 18.43 -7.53 1.50
N ILE A 11 17.42 -8.31 1.21
CA ILE A 11 16.02 -7.89 1.33
C ILE A 11 15.23 -8.95 2.05
N THR A 12 14.39 -8.53 2.99
CA THR A 12 13.31 -9.37 3.52
C THR A 12 11.99 -8.88 2.93
N VAL A 13 11.18 -9.83 2.44
CA VAL A 13 9.80 -9.58 2.01
C VAL A 13 8.88 -10.32 2.96
N CYS A 14 7.95 -9.58 3.58
CA CYS A 14 6.98 -10.08 4.53
C CYS A 14 5.63 -10.23 3.85
N GLY A 15 5.00 -11.39 4.04
CA GLY A 15 3.73 -11.75 3.45
C GLY A 15 3.85 -12.63 2.20
N SER A 16 3.15 -13.76 2.20
CA SER A 16 3.08 -14.74 1.10
C SER A 16 1.84 -14.58 0.21
N GLY A 17 1.21 -13.40 0.24
CA GLY A 17 0.16 -12.99 -0.68
C GLY A 17 0.71 -12.68 -2.09
N SER A 18 -0.18 -12.38 -3.06
CA SER A 18 0.25 -12.07 -4.44
C SER A 18 1.27 -10.93 -4.51
N GLY A 19 1.08 -9.87 -3.71
CA GLY A 19 2.00 -8.73 -3.66
C GLY A 19 3.38 -9.11 -3.13
N GLY A 20 3.44 -9.82 -1.99
CA GLY A 20 4.70 -10.26 -1.41
C GLY A 20 5.45 -11.25 -2.31
N LEU A 21 4.74 -12.23 -2.89
CA LEU A 21 5.35 -13.16 -3.84
C LEU A 21 5.89 -12.45 -5.09
N ALA A 22 5.19 -11.42 -5.60
CA ALA A 22 5.64 -10.64 -6.76
C ALA A 22 6.92 -9.87 -6.45
N VAL A 23 6.96 -9.16 -5.31
CA VAL A 23 8.16 -8.43 -4.87
C VAL A 23 9.33 -9.39 -4.64
N ALA A 24 9.11 -10.49 -3.91
CA ALA A 24 10.17 -11.46 -3.61
C ALA A 24 10.74 -12.09 -4.88
N ALA A 25 9.86 -12.53 -5.80
CA ALA A 25 10.29 -13.20 -7.01
C ALA A 25 11.05 -12.26 -7.97
N ASP A 26 10.51 -11.07 -8.23
CA ASP A 26 11.15 -10.15 -9.18
C ASP A 26 12.50 -9.62 -8.68
N LEU A 27 12.60 -9.30 -7.38
CA LEU A 27 13.87 -8.89 -6.78
C LEU A 27 14.91 -10.03 -6.73
N ALA A 28 14.47 -11.28 -6.46
CA ALA A 28 15.37 -12.44 -6.53
C ALA A 28 15.86 -12.69 -7.96
N MET A 29 14.97 -12.59 -8.97
CA MET A 29 15.34 -12.69 -10.40
C MET A 29 16.25 -11.54 -10.85
N ALA A 30 16.14 -10.38 -10.20
CA ALA A 30 17.08 -9.27 -10.38
C ALA A 30 18.46 -9.55 -9.79
N GLY A 31 18.61 -10.58 -8.96
CA GLY A 31 19.87 -11.00 -8.31
C GLY A 31 20.07 -10.41 -6.92
N CYS A 32 19.03 -9.90 -6.28
CA CYS A 32 19.05 -9.57 -4.86
C CYS A 32 19.04 -10.85 -4.01
N ARG A 33 19.62 -10.78 -2.82
CA ARG A 33 19.47 -11.84 -1.82
C ARG A 33 18.17 -11.62 -1.06
N VAL A 34 17.14 -12.44 -1.33
CA VAL A 34 15.79 -12.24 -0.83
C VAL A 34 15.41 -13.32 0.17
N ASN A 35 14.99 -12.92 1.36
CA ASN A 35 14.30 -13.73 2.34
C ASN A 35 12.78 -13.50 2.22
N LEU A 36 11.99 -14.57 2.30
CA LEU A 36 10.53 -14.49 2.40
C LEU A 36 10.13 -14.88 3.82
N TYR A 37 9.40 -13.98 4.48
CA TYR A 37 8.91 -14.16 5.83
C TYR A 37 7.37 -14.19 5.87
N GLU A 38 6.84 -15.14 6.63
CA GLU A 38 5.42 -15.19 6.97
C GLU A 38 5.29 -15.40 8.49
N ILE A 39 4.29 -14.76 9.12
CA ILE A 39 4.08 -14.94 10.56
C ILE A 39 3.71 -16.40 10.89
N PRO A 40 4.03 -16.87 12.11
CA PRO A 40 3.80 -18.29 12.49
C PRO A 40 2.37 -18.76 12.25
N ALA A 41 1.36 -17.90 12.46
CA ALA A 41 -0.05 -18.21 12.26
C ALA A 41 -0.39 -18.61 10.80
N PHE A 42 0.38 -18.15 9.81
CA PHE A 42 0.19 -18.44 8.38
C PHE A 42 1.39 -19.15 7.74
N SER A 43 2.25 -19.74 8.56
CA SER A 43 3.48 -20.42 8.10
C SER A 43 3.24 -21.57 7.10
N SER A 44 2.06 -22.19 7.13
CA SER A 44 1.66 -23.22 6.14
C SER A 44 1.66 -22.70 4.70
N ASN A 45 1.51 -21.39 4.48
CA ASN A 45 1.60 -20.78 3.15
C ASN A 45 3.03 -20.89 2.55
N LEU A 46 4.03 -21.13 3.36
CA LEU A 46 5.43 -21.25 2.93
C LEU A 46 5.78 -22.64 2.40
N GLU A 47 5.03 -23.69 2.78
CA GLU A 47 5.35 -25.08 2.42
C GLU A 47 5.39 -25.29 0.90
N PRO A 48 4.39 -24.85 0.10
CA PRO A 48 4.44 -25.03 -1.35
C PRO A 48 5.65 -24.32 -1.99
N ILE A 49 6.11 -23.20 -1.42
CA ILE A 49 7.26 -22.46 -1.92
C ILE A 49 8.57 -23.20 -1.62
N ARG A 50 8.67 -23.82 -0.44
CA ARG A 50 9.81 -24.66 -0.07
C ARG A 50 9.88 -25.92 -0.93
N GLU A 51 8.76 -26.60 -1.13
CA GLU A 51 8.65 -27.80 -1.97
C GLU A 51 9.01 -27.52 -3.43
N ALA A 52 8.54 -26.38 -3.97
CA ALA A 52 8.87 -25.95 -5.33
C ALA A 52 10.32 -25.46 -5.47
N GLY A 53 11.02 -25.19 -4.38
CA GLY A 53 12.37 -24.60 -4.36
C GLY A 53 12.43 -23.15 -4.79
N GLY A 54 11.30 -22.41 -4.70
CA GLY A 54 11.19 -21.01 -5.03
C GLY A 54 9.79 -20.60 -5.52
N ILE A 55 9.73 -19.46 -6.19
CA ILE A 55 8.47 -18.88 -6.73
C ILE A 55 8.54 -18.87 -8.24
N THR A 56 7.54 -19.42 -8.92
CA THR A 56 7.39 -19.27 -10.38
C THR A 56 6.82 -17.88 -10.71
N LEU A 57 7.61 -17.05 -11.40
CA LEU A 57 7.25 -15.71 -11.82
C LEU A 57 6.88 -15.68 -13.30
N SER A 58 5.73 -15.12 -13.62
CA SER A 58 5.25 -14.93 -14.99
C SER A 58 4.74 -13.51 -15.23
N GLY A 59 4.34 -13.22 -16.47
CA GLY A 59 3.77 -11.93 -16.86
C GLY A 59 4.81 -10.87 -17.20
N LEU A 60 4.69 -9.66 -16.65
CA LEU A 60 5.47 -8.48 -16.97
C LEU A 60 6.23 -7.93 -15.74
N PRO A 61 7.24 -8.64 -15.24
CA PRO A 61 8.03 -8.18 -14.12
C PRO A 61 8.84 -6.93 -14.47
N TYR A 62 9.15 -6.10 -13.48
CA TYR A 62 9.92 -4.86 -13.66
C TYR A 62 11.31 -5.13 -14.26
N TYR A 63 11.98 -6.19 -13.78
CA TYR A 63 13.32 -6.56 -14.28
C TYR A 63 13.30 -7.43 -15.54
N GLY A 64 12.12 -7.67 -16.13
CA GLY A 64 11.98 -8.36 -17.42
C GLY A 64 12.34 -9.85 -17.44
N LYS A 65 12.48 -10.49 -16.27
CA LYS A 65 12.85 -11.90 -16.16
C LYS A 65 11.70 -12.72 -15.60
N THR A 66 11.41 -13.86 -16.21
CA THR A 66 10.39 -14.82 -15.78
C THR A 66 11.00 -16.18 -15.51
N GLY A 67 10.26 -17.06 -14.86
CA GLY A 67 10.68 -18.42 -14.50
C GLY A 67 10.82 -18.63 -12.99
N MET A 68 11.65 -19.58 -12.58
CA MET A 68 11.83 -19.95 -11.17
C MET A 68 12.75 -18.95 -10.45
N ALA A 69 12.17 -18.15 -9.56
CA ALA A 69 12.88 -17.26 -8.65
C ALA A 69 13.30 -18.05 -7.38
N ARG A 70 14.59 -18.30 -7.21
CA ARG A 70 15.13 -18.96 -6.02
C ARG A 70 15.34 -17.92 -4.91
N LEU A 71 14.82 -18.20 -3.74
CA LEU A 71 14.96 -17.36 -2.56
C LEU A 71 16.16 -17.81 -1.71
N ASN A 72 16.74 -16.86 -0.96
CA ASN A 72 17.80 -17.19 -0.01
C ASN A 72 17.27 -17.95 1.20
N LEU A 73 16.13 -17.49 1.75
CA LEU A 73 15.49 -18.08 2.92
C LEU A 73 13.96 -17.97 2.78
N VAL A 74 13.24 -19.01 3.23
CA VAL A 74 11.78 -19.04 3.35
C VAL A 74 11.46 -19.48 4.76
N THR A 75 11.01 -18.57 5.62
CA THR A 75 10.95 -18.82 7.07
C THR A 75 9.76 -18.13 7.74
N ALA A 76 9.36 -18.68 8.90
CA ALA A 76 8.45 -18.05 9.86
C ALA A 76 9.19 -17.59 11.13
N ASP A 77 10.52 -17.59 11.12
CA ASP A 77 11.35 -17.03 12.19
C ASP A 77 11.73 -15.58 11.84
N PRO A 78 11.23 -14.57 12.57
CA PRO A 78 11.49 -13.17 12.28
C PRO A 78 12.97 -12.80 12.45
N ALA A 79 13.67 -13.38 13.44
CA ALA A 79 15.08 -13.09 13.66
C ALA A 79 15.93 -13.55 12.47
N ALA A 80 15.70 -14.77 11.99
CA ALA A 80 16.40 -15.31 10.83
C ALA A 80 16.06 -14.56 9.53
N ALA A 81 14.80 -14.12 9.40
CA ALA A 81 14.35 -13.38 8.23
C ALA A 81 15.03 -12.00 8.11
N LEU A 82 15.13 -11.28 9.22
CA LEU A 82 15.60 -9.89 9.27
C LEU A 82 17.12 -9.76 9.31
N ALA A 83 17.83 -10.80 9.74
CA ALA A 83 19.28 -10.75 9.93
C ALA A 83 20.03 -10.28 8.67
N GLY A 84 20.72 -9.15 8.79
CA GLY A 84 21.52 -8.52 7.73
C GLY A 84 20.74 -8.01 6.52
N SER A 85 19.41 -7.84 6.64
CA SER A 85 18.59 -7.23 5.60
C SER A 85 18.71 -5.71 5.64
N GLU A 86 18.98 -5.08 4.50
CA GLU A 86 19.01 -3.62 4.36
C GLU A 86 17.60 -3.05 4.17
N LEU A 87 16.74 -3.78 3.44
CA LEU A 87 15.35 -3.42 3.14
C LEU A 87 14.40 -4.51 3.64
N VAL A 88 13.32 -4.10 4.28
CA VAL A 88 12.25 -4.99 4.74
C VAL A 88 10.93 -4.51 4.15
N PHE A 89 10.41 -5.20 3.16
CA PHE A 89 9.13 -4.88 2.55
C PHE A 89 8.00 -5.64 3.25
N VAL A 90 7.07 -4.92 3.86
CA VAL A 90 5.85 -5.46 4.49
C VAL A 90 4.71 -5.36 3.49
N ASN A 91 4.43 -6.45 2.77
CA ASN A 91 3.45 -6.51 1.67
C ASN A 91 2.22 -7.31 2.09
N VAL A 92 1.46 -6.77 3.02
CA VAL A 92 0.26 -7.39 3.57
C VAL A 92 -0.90 -6.40 3.58
N PRO A 93 -2.16 -6.87 3.67
CA PRO A 93 -3.30 -5.96 3.84
C PRO A 93 -3.17 -5.10 5.10
N ALA A 94 -3.79 -3.91 5.09
CA ALA A 94 -3.69 -2.93 6.19
C ALA A 94 -4.00 -3.52 7.57
N MET A 95 -5.01 -4.41 7.66
CA MET A 95 -5.38 -5.09 8.91
C MET A 95 -4.33 -6.11 9.39
N ALA A 96 -3.48 -6.61 8.51
CA ALA A 96 -2.44 -7.59 8.85
C ALA A 96 -1.10 -6.95 9.22
N VAL A 97 -0.91 -5.66 9.00
CA VAL A 97 0.36 -4.96 9.30
C VAL A 97 0.74 -5.09 10.78
N GLY A 98 -0.23 -4.91 11.69
CA GLY A 98 0.00 -5.01 13.14
C GLY A 98 0.60 -6.33 13.58
N PRO A 99 -0.01 -7.48 13.28
CA PRO A 99 0.57 -8.79 13.58
C PRO A 99 2.01 -8.97 13.09
N PHE A 100 2.33 -8.53 11.86
CA PHE A 100 3.70 -8.61 11.35
C PHE A 100 4.67 -7.71 12.12
N LEU A 101 4.31 -6.46 12.36
CA LEU A 101 5.17 -5.54 13.10
C LEU A 101 5.41 -6.01 14.53
N THR A 102 4.39 -6.54 15.22
CA THR A 102 4.51 -7.07 16.58
C THR A 102 5.52 -8.22 16.65
N GLU A 103 5.46 -9.17 15.72
CA GLU A 103 6.40 -10.28 15.65
C GLU A 103 7.84 -9.86 15.31
N MET A 104 7.98 -8.83 14.47
CA MET A 104 9.29 -8.41 13.93
C MET A 104 10.00 -7.34 14.76
N ALA A 105 9.26 -6.51 15.50
CA ALA A 105 9.79 -5.25 16.07
C ALA A 105 11.02 -5.42 16.97
N ALA A 106 11.06 -6.50 17.78
CA ALA A 106 12.21 -6.80 18.63
C ALA A 106 13.48 -7.21 17.85
N HIS A 107 13.33 -7.56 16.58
CA HIS A 107 14.39 -8.10 15.72
C HIS A 107 14.88 -7.11 14.65
N PHE A 108 14.31 -5.89 14.58
CA PHE A 108 14.82 -4.87 13.67
C PHE A 108 16.25 -4.49 14.03
N GLU A 109 17.11 -4.42 13.03
CA GLU A 109 18.52 -4.09 13.17
C GLU A 109 18.78 -2.59 12.87
N PRO A 110 19.91 -2.04 13.35
CA PRO A 110 20.31 -0.67 13.00
C PRO A 110 20.40 -0.48 11.48
N ASP A 111 20.01 0.72 11.03
CA ASP A 111 20.04 1.19 9.65
C ASP A 111 19.11 0.44 8.66
N GLN A 112 18.33 -0.53 9.11
CA GLN A 112 17.30 -1.16 8.28
C GLN A 112 16.25 -0.13 7.84
N VAL A 113 15.76 -0.27 6.62
CA VAL A 113 14.64 0.50 6.11
C VAL A 113 13.41 -0.41 5.98
N ILE A 114 12.43 -0.17 6.83
CA ILE A 114 11.17 -0.92 6.87
C ILE A 114 10.16 -0.19 5.97
N VAL A 115 9.63 -0.87 4.97
CA VAL A 115 8.73 -0.30 3.96
C VAL A 115 7.38 -1.01 4.01
N VAL A 116 6.38 -0.38 4.59
CA VAL A 116 5.00 -0.87 4.55
C VAL A 116 4.38 -0.46 3.23
N THR A 117 4.04 -1.43 2.39
CA THR A 117 3.43 -1.15 1.08
C THR A 117 1.92 -1.17 1.20
N THR A 118 1.29 -0.07 0.73
CA THR A 118 -0.01 0.48 1.10
C THR A 118 -0.05 0.82 2.60
N GLY A 119 0.54 2.00 2.91
CA GLY A 119 0.79 2.41 4.31
C GLY A 119 -0.46 2.49 5.18
N TYR A 120 -1.52 3.15 4.70
CA TYR A 120 -2.76 3.36 5.45
C TYR A 120 -2.52 3.83 6.88
N TRP A 121 -1.71 4.90 7.03
CA TRP A 121 -1.35 5.49 8.34
C TRP A 121 -0.58 4.54 9.27
N ALA A 122 0.13 3.57 8.74
CA ALA A 122 0.86 2.58 9.56
C ALA A 122 1.81 3.23 10.57
N ALA A 123 2.48 4.31 10.20
CA ALA A 123 3.36 5.07 11.08
C ALA A 123 2.62 5.56 12.34
N PHE A 124 1.46 6.16 12.18
CA PHE A 124 0.67 6.67 13.30
C PHE A 124 -0.04 5.55 14.07
N ARG A 125 -0.55 4.54 13.37
CA ARG A 125 -1.22 3.39 13.97
C ARG A 125 -0.31 2.62 14.93
N PHE A 126 0.96 2.48 14.58
CA PHE A 126 1.93 1.69 15.34
C PHE A 126 3.01 2.55 16.00
N ARG A 127 2.77 3.85 16.18
CA ARG A 127 3.71 4.83 16.72
C ARG A 127 4.35 4.41 18.05
N GLU A 128 3.57 3.83 18.96
CA GLU A 128 4.05 3.39 20.27
C GLU A 128 5.09 2.28 20.10
N LEU A 129 4.72 1.21 19.39
CA LEU A 129 5.63 0.11 19.06
C LEU A 129 6.90 0.59 18.35
N LEU A 130 6.75 1.48 17.35
CA LEU A 130 7.87 2.02 16.59
C LEU A 130 8.79 2.87 17.47
N THR A 131 8.24 3.68 18.37
CA THR A 131 9.01 4.49 19.31
C THR A 131 9.76 3.62 20.32
N GLU A 132 9.09 2.64 20.91
CA GLU A 132 9.67 1.72 21.90
C GLU A 132 10.80 0.88 21.30
N THR A 133 10.70 0.52 20.02
CA THR A 133 11.70 -0.32 19.33
C THR A 133 12.79 0.47 18.61
N GLY A 134 12.73 1.80 18.61
CA GLY A 134 13.80 2.69 18.16
C GLY A 134 13.70 3.14 16.71
N ALA A 135 12.49 3.34 16.18
CA ALA A 135 12.27 3.86 14.81
C ALA A 135 12.87 5.26 14.57
N PHE A 136 13.22 6.01 15.63
CA PHE A 136 13.81 7.34 15.46
C PHE A 136 15.35 7.33 15.37
N ASP A 137 15.98 6.36 16.03
CA ASP A 137 17.42 6.36 16.27
C ASP A 137 18.12 5.10 15.70
N ARG A 138 17.40 4.03 15.48
CA ARG A 138 17.96 2.71 15.15
C ARG A 138 17.71 2.32 13.70
N TYR A 139 16.47 2.36 13.25
CA TYR A 139 16.03 1.97 11.92
C TYR A 139 15.10 3.04 11.33
N ILE A 140 14.79 2.94 10.05
CA ILE A 140 13.92 3.90 9.37
C ILE A 140 12.60 3.21 9.03
N PHE A 141 11.51 3.72 9.58
CA PHE A 141 10.17 3.25 9.22
C PHE A 141 9.60 4.11 8.08
N THR A 142 9.06 3.45 7.07
CA THR A 142 8.50 4.14 5.89
C THR A 142 7.17 3.52 5.47
N GLU A 143 6.37 4.34 4.85
CA GLU A 143 5.16 3.92 4.13
C GLU A 143 5.35 4.17 2.62
N MET A 144 4.74 3.32 1.82
CA MET A 144 4.61 3.49 0.38
C MET A 144 3.11 3.56 0.02
N ALA A 145 2.73 4.49 -0.83
CA ALA A 145 1.31 4.71 -1.15
C ALA A 145 0.67 3.49 -1.82
N LEU A 146 1.42 2.78 -2.64
CA LEU A 146 0.94 1.63 -3.40
C LEU A 146 2.01 0.53 -3.50
N MET A 147 1.60 -0.72 -3.66
CA MET A 147 2.51 -1.81 -4.02
C MET A 147 3.17 -1.56 -5.39
N PRO A 148 4.41 -2.03 -5.62
CA PRO A 148 5.11 -1.83 -6.90
C PRO A 148 4.42 -2.44 -8.12
N TYR A 149 3.62 -3.49 -7.89
CA TYR A 149 3.04 -4.30 -8.96
C TYR A 149 1.52 -4.37 -8.90
N LEU A 150 0.92 -4.59 -10.06
CA LEU A 150 -0.36 -5.26 -10.21
C LEU A 150 -0.06 -6.74 -10.36
N SER A 151 -0.45 -7.56 -9.40
CA SER A 151 -0.14 -8.98 -9.39
C SER A 151 -1.32 -9.85 -8.97
N GLY A 152 -1.26 -11.12 -9.34
CA GLY A 152 -2.23 -12.14 -8.94
C GLY A 152 -1.52 -13.47 -8.65
N LYS A 153 -2.04 -14.26 -7.70
CA LYS A 153 -1.55 -15.64 -7.52
C LYS A 153 -1.90 -16.48 -8.77
N ALA A 154 -0.91 -17.17 -9.31
CA ALA A 154 -1.06 -18.13 -10.40
C ALA A 154 -0.99 -19.58 -9.89
N GLY A 155 -0.78 -19.75 -8.59
CA GLY A 155 -0.71 -21.02 -7.87
C GLY A 155 -0.14 -20.84 -6.46
N PRO A 156 -0.04 -21.93 -5.66
CA PRO A 156 0.48 -21.85 -4.29
C PRO A 156 1.92 -21.28 -4.20
N ALA A 157 2.77 -21.60 -5.17
CA ALA A 157 4.15 -21.10 -5.30
C ALA A 157 4.36 -20.37 -6.63
N ALA A 158 3.31 -19.72 -7.15
CA ALA A 158 3.36 -19.02 -8.44
C ALA A 158 2.64 -17.69 -8.40
N VAL A 159 3.21 -16.69 -9.07
CA VAL A 159 2.67 -15.33 -9.17
C VAL A 159 2.80 -14.82 -10.61
N GLU A 160 1.79 -14.07 -11.05
CA GLU A 160 1.82 -13.34 -12.29
C GLU A 160 1.85 -11.84 -12.01
N ILE A 161 2.77 -11.10 -12.63
CA ILE A 161 2.79 -9.64 -12.63
C ILE A 161 2.12 -9.14 -13.90
N GLY A 162 0.93 -8.56 -13.77
CA GLY A 162 0.20 -7.99 -14.90
C GLY A 162 0.75 -6.65 -15.38
N ASN A 163 1.26 -5.85 -14.43
CA ASN A 163 1.90 -4.55 -14.72
C ASN A 163 2.76 -4.10 -13.53
N TRP A 164 3.63 -3.11 -13.75
CA TRP A 164 4.40 -2.44 -12.71
C TRP A 164 4.18 -0.92 -12.76
N LYS A 165 4.35 -0.25 -11.62
CA LYS A 165 4.09 1.18 -11.47
C LYS A 165 5.30 2.02 -11.88
N ARG A 166 5.07 3.05 -12.71
CA ARG A 166 6.10 3.95 -13.26
C ARG A 166 6.56 4.99 -12.25
N ALA A 167 5.77 5.22 -11.20
CA ALA A 167 6.13 6.01 -10.04
C ALA A 167 5.66 5.31 -8.77
N LEU A 168 6.49 5.35 -7.73
CA LEU A 168 6.19 4.86 -6.40
C LEU A 168 6.42 6.01 -5.41
N TYR A 169 5.44 6.30 -4.58
CA TYR A 169 5.54 7.38 -3.61
C TYR A 169 5.82 6.82 -2.23
N LEU A 170 6.79 7.42 -1.55
CA LEU A 170 7.32 6.97 -0.26
C LEU A 170 7.41 8.14 0.70
N SER A 171 7.18 7.89 1.99
CA SER A 171 7.58 8.77 3.07
C SER A 171 8.04 7.98 4.29
N ALA A 172 9.08 8.48 4.95
CA ALA A 172 9.48 8.00 6.26
C ALA A 172 8.70 8.71 7.38
N TRP A 173 8.62 8.08 8.51
CA TRP A 173 8.20 8.72 9.75
C TRP A 173 9.22 8.45 10.86
N PRO A 174 9.79 9.51 11.43
CA PRO A 174 9.66 10.92 11.05
C PRO A 174 10.17 11.23 9.64
N ALA A 175 9.68 12.32 9.03
CA ALA A 175 10.08 12.72 7.68
C ALA A 175 11.58 13.03 7.54
N THR A 176 12.29 13.24 8.65
CA THR A 176 13.76 13.37 8.69
C THR A 176 14.49 12.15 8.12
N GLY A 177 13.86 10.96 8.11
CA GLY A 177 14.36 9.73 7.49
C GLY A 177 14.21 9.65 5.96
N ASN A 178 13.47 10.56 5.33
CA ASN A 178 13.08 10.51 3.93
C ASN A 178 14.24 10.27 2.96
N GLN A 179 15.33 11.02 3.08
CA GLN A 179 16.45 10.92 2.12
C GLN A 179 17.18 9.58 2.21
N LYS A 180 17.37 9.05 3.43
CA LYS A 180 17.96 7.72 3.62
C LYS A 180 17.04 6.62 3.08
N ALA A 181 15.73 6.71 3.37
CA ALA A 181 14.73 5.78 2.88
C ALA A 181 14.70 5.77 1.34
N LEU A 182 14.64 6.94 0.71
CA LEU A 182 14.64 7.06 -0.75
C LEU A 182 15.89 6.41 -1.36
N ALA A 183 17.08 6.75 -0.84
CA ALA A 183 18.34 6.21 -1.35
C ALA A 183 18.42 4.67 -1.23
N ALA A 184 17.85 4.10 -0.16
CA ALA A 184 17.80 2.67 0.02
C ALA A 184 16.82 2.00 -0.97
N VAL A 185 15.58 2.51 -1.07
CA VAL A 185 14.55 1.94 -1.94
C VAL A 185 14.89 2.11 -3.43
N GLN A 186 15.51 3.22 -3.80
CA GLN A 186 15.92 3.45 -5.20
C GLN A 186 17.01 2.48 -5.69
N LYS A 187 17.71 1.77 -4.83
CA LYS A 187 18.61 0.67 -5.24
C LYS A 187 17.85 -0.44 -6.00
N VAL A 188 16.56 -0.61 -5.72
CA VAL A 188 15.71 -1.65 -6.32
C VAL A 188 14.51 -1.09 -7.09
N TYR A 189 14.02 0.09 -6.74
CA TYR A 189 12.93 0.78 -7.44
C TYR A 189 13.33 2.23 -7.72
N PRO A 190 14.15 2.49 -8.75
CA PRO A 190 14.65 3.84 -9.06
C PRO A 190 13.55 4.85 -9.39
N GLN A 191 12.34 4.39 -9.77
CA GLN A 191 11.17 5.23 -10.00
C GLN A 191 10.50 5.77 -8.70
N THR A 192 11.07 5.48 -7.52
CA THR A 192 10.55 5.96 -6.24
C THR A 192 10.74 7.47 -6.08
N ARG A 193 9.72 8.15 -5.60
CA ARG A 193 9.66 9.58 -5.32
C ARG A 193 9.27 9.81 -3.86
N LEU A 194 9.69 10.93 -3.28
CA LEU A 194 9.29 11.32 -1.94
C LEU A 194 7.98 12.10 -1.95
N CYS A 195 7.14 11.81 -0.95
CA CYS A 195 6.22 12.78 -0.38
C CYS A 195 6.92 13.53 0.76
N ARG A 196 6.45 14.72 1.10
CA ARG A 196 7.00 15.55 2.19
C ARG A 196 7.02 14.78 3.51
N ASN A 197 5.87 14.18 3.86
CA ASN A 197 5.68 13.39 5.07
C ASN A 197 4.55 12.35 4.87
N VAL A 198 4.26 11.58 5.91
CA VAL A 198 3.23 10.53 5.86
C VAL A 198 1.80 11.08 5.69
N LEU A 199 1.52 12.35 6.03
CA LEU A 199 0.22 12.98 5.73
C LEU A 199 0.04 13.12 4.22
N GLU A 200 0.99 13.75 3.54
CA GLU A 200 0.96 13.92 2.08
C GLU A 200 0.87 12.57 1.37
N LEU A 201 1.61 11.56 1.86
CA LEU A 201 1.57 10.22 1.30
C LEU A 201 0.17 9.60 1.40
N ASN A 202 -0.47 9.69 2.57
CA ASN A 202 -1.79 9.08 2.81
C ASN A 202 -2.94 9.89 2.22
N PHE A 203 -2.71 11.16 1.86
CA PHE A 203 -3.65 11.96 1.08
C PHE A 203 -3.51 11.75 -0.44
N ARG A 204 -2.56 10.95 -0.94
CA ARG A 204 -2.56 10.60 -2.37
C ARG A 204 -3.80 9.79 -2.73
N PRO A 205 -4.31 9.90 -3.98
CA PRO A 205 -5.58 9.26 -4.35
C PRO A 205 -5.54 7.73 -4.22
N GLY A 206 -4.51 7.07 -4.73
CA GLY A 206 -4.29 5.64 -4.60
C GLY A 206 -5.53 4.75 -4.79
N ASN A 207 -5.59 3.66 -4.06
CA ASN A 207 -6.73 2.73 -4.05
C ASN A 207 -8.03 3.37 -3.54
N PRO A 208 -8.01 4.17 -2.44
CA PRO A 208 -9.23 4.79 -1.91
C PRO A 208 -9.91 5.76 -2.89
N GLY A 209 -9.17 6.29 -3.84
CA GLY A 209 -9.73 7.18 -4.86
C GLY A 209 -10.61 6.48 -5.90
N VAL A 210 -10.67 5.16 -5.92
CA VAL A 210 -11.29 4.41 -7.02
C VAL A 210 -12.17 3.23 -6.63
N HIS A 211 -11.85 2.46 -5.59
CA HIS A 211 -12.53 1.18 -5.35
C HIS A 211 -13.99 1.36 -4.91
N VAL A 212 -14.23 2.20 -3.91
CA VAL A 212 -15.59 2.47 -3.41
C VAL A 212 -16.44 3.12 -4.51
N GLN A 213 -15.85 4.02 -5.28
CA GLN A 213 -16.50 4.73 -6.37
C GLN A 213 -16.91 3.81 -7.53
N ILE A 214 -16.14 2.74 -7.81
CA ILE A 214 -16.52 1.72 -8.78
C ILE A 214 -17.59 0.78 -8.20
N ALA A 215 -17.46 0.39 -6.93
CA ALA A 215 -18.34 -0.56 -6.29
C ALA A 215 -19.76 -0.05 -6.13
N LEU A 216 -19.96 1.16 -5.62
CA LEU A 216 -21.29 1.68 -5.30
C LEU A 216 -22.26 1.76 -6.49
N PRO A 217 -21.91 2.26 -7.70
CA PRO A 217 -22.81 2.23 -8.84
C PRO A 217 -23.19 0.84 -9.35
N LYS A 218 -22.50 -0.18 -8.85
CA LYS A 218 -22.73 -1.59 -9.21
C LYS A 218 -23.07 -2.44 -7.98
N ALA A 219 -23.65 -1.83 -6.98
CA ALA A 219 -23.93 -2.45 -5.68
C ALA A 219 -24.69 -3.76 -5.77
N GLU A 220 -25.68 -3.87 -6.69
CA GLU A 220 -26.44 -5.09 -6.93
C GLU A 220 -25.56 -6.28 -7.33
N PHE A 221 -24.49 -6.04 -8.10
CA PHE A 221 -23.58 -7.12 -8.51
C PHE A 221 -22.62 -7.50 -7.40
N PHE A 222 -22.24 -6.56 -6.55
CA PHE A 222 -21.31 -6.78 -5.46
C PHE A 222 -21.95 -7.47 -4.28
N PHE A 223 -23.01 -6.85 -3.75
CA PHE A 223 -23.59 -7.29 -2.48
C PHE A 223 -24.57 -8.44 -2.65
N GLU A 224 -25.15 -8.62 -3.84
CA GLU A 224 -26.00 -9.77 -4.15
C GLU A 224 -25.23 -10.96 -4.76
N ARG A 225 -23.91 -10.82 -4.99
CA ARG A 225 -23.06 -11.86 -5.58
C ARG A 225 -23.59 -12.42 -6.90
N ALA A 226 -24.25 -11.56 -7.69
CA ALA A 226 -25.07 -12.00 -8.83
C ALA A 226 -24.24 -12.49 -10.03
N ARG A 227 -23.00 -12.05 -10.20
CA ARG A 227 -22.10 -12.49 -11.29
C ARG A 227 -20.62 -12.17 -11.04
N GLN A 228 -19.74 -12.86 -11.77
CA GLN A 228 -18.36 -12.41 -11.95
C GLN A 228 -18.32 -11.18 -12.86
N PHE A 229 -17.43 -10.24 -12.59
CA PHE A 229 -17.26 -9.02 -13.39
C PHE A 229 -15.78 -8.61 -13.39
N ARG A 230 -15.43 -7.75 -14.34
CA ARG A 230 -14.13 -7.12 -14.41
C ARG A 230 -14.21 -5.77 -13.72
N PHE A 231 -13.64 -5.68 -12.53
CA PHE A 231 -13.77 -4.50 -11.68
C PHE A 231 -13.45 -3.19 -12.42
N TYR A 232 -12.25 -3.12 -12.97
CA TYR A 232 -11.82 -1.96 -13.76
C TYR A 232 -12.29 -1.99 -15.23
N GLY A 233 -12.61 -3.13 -15.77
CA GLY A 233 -13.08 -3.26 -17.16
C GLY A 233 -14.51 -2.77 -17.41
N GLU A 234 -15.26 -2.55 -16.33
CA GLU A 234 -16.66 -2.15 -16.41
C GLU A 234 -16.95 -0.83 -15.67
N VAL A 235 -15.96 0.07 -15.63
CA VAL A 235 -16.10 1.39 -14.99
C VAL A 235 -17.22 2.21 -15.66
N SER A 236 -18.10 2.79 -14.84
CA SER A 236 -19.20 3.62 -15.30
C SER A 236 -18.90 5.11 -15.22
N ARG A 237 -19.65 5.93 -15.98
CA ARG A 237 -19.61 7.38 -15.85
C ARG A 237 -20.04 7.85 -14.45
N CYS A 238 -20.88 7.08 -13.75
CA CYS A 238 -21.26 7.39 -12.37
C CYS A 238 -20.08 7.20 -11.42
N ALA A 239 -19.30 6.12 -11.58
CA ALA A 239 -18.07 5.90 -10.83
C ALA A 239 -17.10 7.07 -11.01
N SER A 240 -16.89 7.51 -12.24
CA SER A 240 -16.01 8.65 -12.54
C SER A 240 -16.45 9.93 -11.83
N LYS A 241 -17.74 10.24 -11.83
CA LYS A 241 -18.26 11.43 -11.12
C LYS A 241 -18.07 11.33 -9.60
N LEU A 242 -18.18 10.13 -9.03
CA LEU A 242 -17.92 9.94 -7.59
C LEU A 242 -16.42 10.11 -7.29
N THR A 243 -15.53 9.62 -8.16
CA THR A 243 -14.10 9.85 -8.04
C THR A 243 -13.76 11.34 -8.09
N ASP A 244 -14.27 12.07 -9.09
CA ASP A 244 -14.03 13.51 -9.24
C ASP A 244 -14.52 14.30 -8.01
N ALA A 245 -15.70 13.96 -7.48
CA ALA A 245 -16.26 14.63 -6.30
C ALA A 245 -15.50 14.29 -5.01
N HIS A 246 -15.06 13.03 -4.85
CA HIS A 246 -14.20 12.63 -3.73
C HIS A 246 -12.84 13.32 -3.78
N ASP A 247 -12.23 13.46 -4.97
CA ASP A 247 -10.97 14.16 -5.15
C ASP A 247 -11.04 15.63 -4.70
N VAL A 248 -12.14 16.31 -4.99
CA VAL A 248 -12.35 17.69 -4.52
C VAL A 248 -12.29 17.77 -3.00
N GLU A 249 -12.95 16.86 -2.28
CA GLU A 249 -12.93 16.81 -0.82
C GLU A 249 -11.55 16.45 -0.29
N ARG A 250 -10.95 15.39 -0.81
CA ARG A 250 -9.63 14.89 -0.41
C ARG A 250 -8.55 15.96 -0.58
N MET A 251 -8.52 16.62 -1.72
CA MET A 251 -7.55 17.69 -2.01
C MET A 251 -7.74 18.91 -1.13
N ALA A 252 -8.99 19.28 -0.81
CA ALA A 252 -9.27 20.39 0.12
C ALA A 252 -8.74 20.05 1.52
N VAL A 253 -8.96 18.82 2.00
CA VAL A 253 -8.43 18.37 3.29
C VAL A 253 -6.89 18.33 3.25
N ALA A 254 -6.29 17.75 2.22
CA ALA A 254 -4.84 17.71 2.05
C ALA A 254 -4.21 19.11 2.10
N ALA A 255 -4.81 20.08 1.39
CA ALA A 255 -4.34 21.46 1.37
C ALA A 255 -4.40 22.12 2.76
N ALA A 256 -5.40 21.81 3.59
CA ALA A 256 -5.50 22.30 4.95
C ALA A 256 -4.34 21.80 5.84
N PHE A 257 -3.78 20.62 5.54
CA PHE A 257 -2.59 20.10 6.18
C PHE A 257 -1.28 20.42 5.44
N ALA A 258 -1.30 21.45 4.56
CA ALA A 258 -0.14 21.86 3.77
C ALA A 258 0.46 20.73 2.92
N CYS A 259 -0.36 19.79 2.47
CA CYS A 259 0.01 18.68 1.59
C CYS A 259 -0.38 18.98 0.14
N GLU A 260 0.54 18.70 -0.78
CA GLU A 260 0.28 18.75 -2.21
C GLU A 260 -0.06 17.34 -2.72
N THR A 261 -1.14 17.21 -3.47
CA THR A 261 -1.57 15.91 -4.01
C THR A 261 -2.21 16.09 -5.38
N ASP A 262 -2.03 15.10 -6.24
CA ASP A 262 -2.61 15.08 -7.59
C ASP A 262 -4.09 14.69 -7.54
N THR A 263 -4.82 15.00 -8.62
CA THR A 263 -6.11 14.35 -8.88
C THR A 263 -5.90 12.87 -9.17
N TRP A 264 -6.94 12.05 -9.01
CA TRP A 264 -6.85 10.62 -9.33
C TRP A 264 -6.44 10.39 -10.81
N PRO A 265 -7.01 11.11 -11.81
CA PRO A 265 -6.60 10.95 -13.20
C PRO A 265 -5.13 11.31 -13.46
N ASP A 266 -4.60 12.36 -12.81
CA ASP A 266 -3.19 12.76 -12.99
C ASP A 266 -2.23 11.77 -12.34
N ASP A 267 -2.59 11.27 -11.14
CA ASP A 267 -1.83 10.23 -10.46
C ASP A 267 -1.81 8.93 -11.28
N CYS A 268 -2.96 8.53 -11.82
CA CYS A 268 -3.10 7.36 -12.68
C CYS A 268 -2.29 7.48 -13.98
N ARG A 269 -2.26 8.65 -14.59
CA ARG A 269 -1.39 8.94 -15.74
C ARG A 269 0.08 8.78 -15.39
N THR A 270 0.50 9.29 -14.23
CA THR A 270 1.89 9.20 -13.76
C THR A 270 2.29 7.77 -13.39
N ILE A 271 1.39 7.02 -12.76
CA ILE A 271 1.70 5.68 -12.22
C ILE A 271 1.53 4.58 -13.28
N TYR A 272 0.52 4.69 -14.14
CA TYR A 272 0.12 3.61 -15.05
C TYR A 272 0.24 3.96 -16.54
N GLU A 273 0.57 5.22 -16.87
CA GLU A 273 0.62 5.73 -18.25
C GLU A 273 -0.74 5.61 -18.97
N LEU A 274 -1.85 5.75 -18.21
CA LEU A 274 -3.18 5.71 -18.77
C LEU A 274 -3.62 7.13 -19.17
N GLU A 275 -3.97 7.29 -20.43
CA GLU A 275 -4.45 8.56 -20.98
C GLU A 275 -5.96 8.73 -20.71
N GLY A 276 -6.39 9.98 -20.51
CA GLY A 276 -7.76 10.35 -20.21
C GLY A 276 -7.83 11.44 -19.13
N SER A 277 -8.94 12.15 -19.08
CA SER A 277 -9.17 13.25 -18.13
C SER A 277 -9.94 12.82 -16.87
N ASN A 278 -10.44 11.58 -16.85
CA ASN A 278 -11.23 11.04 -15.75
C ASN A 278 -11.17 9.51 -15.74
N LEU A 279 -11.64 8.91 -14.64
CA LEU A 279 -11.63 7.46 -14.43
C LEU A 279 -12.26 6.67 -15.59
N TYR A 280 -13.39 7.14 -16.13
CA TYR A 280 -14.11 6.44 -17.21
C TYR A 280 -13.30 6.41 -18.52
N GLU A 281 -12.58 7.48 -18.84
CA GLU A 281 -11.76 7.56 -20.03
C GLU A 281 -10.47 6.73 -19.91
N GLN A 282 -9.91 6.65 -18.71
CA GLN A 282 -8.65 5.94 -18.44
C GLN A 282 -8.82 4.42 -18.39
N HIS A 283 -9.96 3.93 -17.91
CA HIS A 283 -10.20 2.50 -17.72
C HIS A 283 -11.10 1.89 -18.80
N GLY A 284 -10.89 0.59 -19.05
CA GLY A 284 -11.64 -0.17 -20.06
C GLY A 284 -11.01 -0.21 -21.44
N GLY A 285 -9.98 0.59 -21.70
CA GLY A 285 -9.23 0.56 -22.96
C GLY A 285 -8.24 -0.61 -23.06
N PRO A 286 -7.72 -0.89 -24.28
CA PRO A 286 -6.75 -1.98 -24.50
C PRO A 286 -5.42 -1.80 -23.72
N ALA A 287 -5.05 -0.58 -23.39
CA ALA A 287 -3.85 -0.26 -22.63
C ALA A 287 -4.02 -0.53 -21.12
N ASP A 288 -5.26 -0.53 -20.63
CA ASP A 288 -5.54 -0.80 -19.22
C ASP A 288 -5.56 -2.31 -18.94
N ARG A 289 -4.47 -2.82 -18.39
CA ARG A 289 -4.34 -4.22 -18.01
C ARG A 289 -5.18 -4.60 -16.80
N HIS A 290 -5.54 -3.65 -15.95
CA HIS A 290 -6.49 -3.87 -14.85
C HIS A 290 -7.87 -4.25 -15.38
N ALA A 291 -8.28 -3.65 -16.52
CA ALA A 291 -9.56 -3.90 -17.15
C ALA A 291 -9.75 -5.35 -17.60
N GLN A 292 -8.68 -6.11 -17.75
CA GLN A 292 -8.73 -7.51 -18.22
C GLN A 292 -8.86 -8.51 -17.07
N LYS A 293 -8.61 -8.11 -15.83
CA LYS A 293 -8.69 -9.01 -14.66
C LYS A 293 -10.14 -9.28 -14.27
N TRP A 294 -10.51 -10.55 -14.17
CA TRP A 294 -11.72 -11.00 -13.49
C TRP A 294 -11.50 -10.97 -11.99
N ASN A 295 -12.47 -10.47 -11.25
CA ASN A 295 -12.40 -10.31 -9.80
C ASN A 295 -13.38 -11.24 -9.09
N HIS A 296 -12.97 -11.71 -7.93
CA HIS A 296 -13.80 -12.40 -6.95
C HIS A 296 -14.40 -11.38 -5.98
N ILE A 297 -15.63 -11.64 -5.56
CA ILE A 297 -16.38 -10.72 -4.68
C ILE A 297 -15.64 -10.47 -3.35
N GLU A 298 -15.06 -11.51 -2.80
CA GLU A 298 -14.35 -11.46 -1.52
C GLU A 298 -13.10 -10.53 -1.57
N GLU A 299 -12.44 -10.45 -2.74
CA GLU A 299 -11.36 -9.49 -2.95
C GLU A 299 -11.87 -8.05 -2.83
N ILE A 300 -13.05 -7.78 -3.38
CA ILE A 300 -13.63 -6.44 -3.40
C ILE A 300 -14.17 -6.06 -2.02
N GLU A 301 -14.87 -6.96 -1.33
CA GLU A 301 -15.32 -6.75 0.04
C GLU A 301 -14.13 -6.34 0.94
N ARG A 302 -13.00 -7.06 0.83
CA ARG A 302 -11.78 -6.72 1.54
C ARG A 302 -11.23 -5.34 1.17
N LEU A 303 -11.23 -4.97 -0.12
CA LEU A 303 -10.78 -3.65 -0.57
C LEU A 303 -11.66 -2.53 0.01
N LEU A 304 -12.99 -2.72 0.05
CA LEU A 304 -13.89 -1.74 0.64
C LEU A 304 -13.64 -1.56 2.14
N VAL A 305 -13.44 -2.66 2.88
CA VAL A 305 -13.09 -2.57 4.31
C VAL A 305 -11.77 -1.81 4.47
N GLU A 306 -10.77 -2.12 3.67
CA GLU A 306 -9.46 -1.48 3.74
C GLU A 306 -9.54 0.02 3.44
N ASP A 307 -10.17 0.40 2.32
CA ASP A 307 -10.24 1.80 1.89
C ASP A 307 -11.14 2.65 2.80
N ILE A 308 -12.29 2.13 3.22
CA ILE A 308 -13.20 2.91 4.06
C ILE A 308 -12.64 3.02 5.48
N CYS A 309 -12.27 1.90 6.10
CA CYS A 309 -11.82 1.92 7.50
C CYS A 309 -10.48 2.64 7.69
N TYR A 310 -9.55 2.50 6.75
CA TYR A 310 -8.19 3.03 6.91
C TYR A 310 -7.88 4.25 6.04
N SER A 311 -8.85 4.75 5.26
CA SER A 311 -8.67 5.99 4.48
C SER A 311 -9.85 6.95 4.61
N PHE A 312 -11.08 6.56 4.28
CA PHE A 312 -12.23 7.47 4.31
C PHE A 312 -12.51 7.99 5.71
N ILE A 313 -12.60 7.10 6.70
CA ILE A 313 -12.89 7.48 8.09
C ILE A 313 -11.81 8.36 8.69
N PRO A 314 -10.50 8.06 8.59
CA PRO A 314 -9.46 9.00 8.99
C PRO A 314 -9.54 10.35 8.28
N MET A 315 -9.83 10.35 6.97
CA MET A 315 -9.96 11.59 6.20
C MET A 315 -11.14 12.44 6.68
N GLU A 316 -12.31 11.86 6.96
CA GLU A 316 -13.48 12.56 7.52
C GLU A 316 -13.13 13.21 8.87
N GLN A 317 -12.41 12.51 9.74
CA GLN A 317 -12.01 13.03 11.04
C GLN A 317 -10.95 14.14 10.91
N LEU A 318 -9.94 13.98 10.06
CA LEU A 318 -8.96 15.03 9.75
C LEU A 318 -9.62 16.25 9.13
N ALA A 319 -10.61 16.06 8.25
CA ALA A 319 -11.41 17.15 7.70
C ALA A 319 -12.11 17.95 8.82
N SER A 320 -12.71 17.26 9.79
CA SER A 320 -13.34 17.91 10.94
C SER A 320 -12.36 18.75 11.76
N VAL A 321 -11.13 18.25 12.01
CA VAL A 321 -10.06 19.01 12.69
C VAL A 321 -9.71 20.29 11.91
N ALA A 322 -9.71 20.21 10.59
CA ALA A 322 -9.40 21.34 9.70
C ALA A 322 -10.60 22.27 9.42
N GLY A 323 -11.78 21.99 9.98
CA GLY A 323 -13.01 22.76 9.75
C GLY A 323 -13.61 22.56 8.35
N HIS A 324 -13.27 21.46 7.68
CA HIS A 324 -13.85 21.06 6.38
C HIS A 324 -14.93 19.99 6.55
N SER A 325 -15.80 19.86 5.57
CA SER A 325 -16.79 18.79 5.47
C SER A 325 -16.51 17.92 4.24
N THR A 326 -16.85 16.64 4.35
CA THR A 326 -16.65 15.63 3.29
C THR A 326 -17.96 14.90 2.98
N PRO A 327 -19.00 15.63 2.51
CA PRO A 327 -20.34 15.05 2.35
C PRO A 327 -20.40 13.89 1.35
N VAL A 328 -19.60 13.90 0.29
CA VAL A 328 -19.55 12.81 -0.70
C VAL A 328 -18.90 11.56 -0.10
N THR A 329 -17.75 11.72 0.57
CA THR A 329 -17.06 10.62 1.26
C THR A 329 -17.93 10.01 2.34
N THR A 330 -18.58 10.86 3.16
CA THR A 330 -19.52 10.44 4.20
C THR A 330 -20.70 9.64 3.62
N ALA A 331 -21.30 10.14 2.55
CA ALA A 331 -22.39 9.44 1.87
C ALA A 331 -21.96 8.07 1.29
N MET A 332 -20.76 7.99 0.71
CA MET A 332 -20.21 6.73 0.21
C MET A 332 -19.96 5.73 1.35
N THR A 333 -19.43 6.17 2.48
CA THR A 333 -19.23 5.36 3.68
C THR A 333 -20.55 4.80 4.20
N ASP A 334 -21.57 5.67 4.36
CA ASP A 334 -22.87 5.29 4.91
C ASP A 334 -23.64 4.36 3.97
N LEU A 335 -23.63 4.63 2.67
CA LEU A 335 -24.23 3.73 1.67
C LEU A 335 -23.55 2.37 1.64
N SER A 336 -22.22 2.34 1.71
CA SER A 336 -21.48 1.08 1.77
C SER A 336 -21.86 0.26 3.00
N ALA A 337 -22.03 0.90 4.17
CA ALA A 337 -22.46 0.24 5.40
C ALA A 337 -23.88 -0.37 5.26
N VAL A 338 -24.82 0.39 4.71
CA VAL A 338 -26.20 -0.10 4.49
C VAL A 338 -26.21 -1.30 3.54
N LEU A 339 -25.44 -1.25 2.46
CA LEU A 339 -25.44 -2.27 1.42
C LEU A 339 -24.70 -3.56 1.82
N SER A 340 -23.58 -3.42 2.52
CA SER A 340 -22.78 -4.57 2.97
C SER A 340 -23.22 -5.17 4.29
N GLY A 341 -23.92 -4.40 5.13
CA GLY A 341 -24.21 -4.75 6.52
C GLY A 341 -22.98 -4.67 7.45
N TYR A 342 -21.85 -4.12 6.98
CA TYR A 342 -20.62 -3.97 7.75
C TYR A 342 -20.57 -2.59 8.42
N ASP A 343 -20.27 -2.55 9.72
CA ASP A 343 -20.16 -1.29 10.47
C ASP A 343 -18.78 -0.65 10.32
N TYR A 344 -18.56 0.01 9.19
CA TYR A 344 -17.29 0.70 8.90
C TYR A 344 -16.95 1.77 9.94
N ARG A 345 -17.94 2.41 10.57
CA ARG A 345 -17.69 3.49 11.51
C ARG A 345 -17.15 3.00 12.84
N SER A 346 -17.64 1.87 13.34
CA SER A 346 -17.11 1.26 14.57
C SER A 346 -15.74 0.60 14.35
N GLU A 347 -15.51 0.07 13.17
CA GLU A 347 -14.26 -0.63 12.80
C GLU A 347 -13.19 0.30 12.20
N GLY A 348 -13.57 1.53 11.86
CA GLY A 348 -12.70 2.50 11.21
C GLY A 348 -11.62 3.06 12.14
N LEU A 349 -10.47 3.36 11.54
CA LEU A 349 -9.34 3.96 12.22
C LEU A 349 -9.67 5.36 12.71
N THR A 350 -9.50 5.60 14.01
CA THR A 350 -9.77 6.89 14.65
C THR A 350 -8.52 7.71 14.88
N LEU A 351 -8.69 9.05 15.05
CA LEU A 351 -7.58 9.94 15.43
C LEU A 351 -6.95 9.52 16.77
N ALA A 352 -7.75 9.03 17.72
CA ALA A 352 -7.24 8.52 18.99
C ALA A 352 -6.30 7.32 18.80
N GLN A 353 -6.67 6.36 17.95
CA GLN A 353 -5.81 5.22 17.62
C GLN A 353 -4.53 5.65 16.89
N MET A 354 -4.57 6.74 16.13
CA MET A 354 -3.41 7.34 15.47
C MET A 354 -2.58 8.25 16.40
N GLY A 355 -3.05 8.55 17.63
CA GLY A 355 -2.44 9.49 18.55
C GLY A 355 -2.56 10.95 18.10
N LEU A 356 -3.60 11.27 17.33
CA LEU A 356 -3.84 12.61 16.78
C LEU A 356 -5.03 13.30 17.44
N ASP A 357 -5.72 12.64 18.37
CA ASP A 357 -6.90 13.19 19.03
C ASP A 357 -6.55 14.43 19.86
N GLY A 358 -7.38 15.46 19.75
CA GLY A 358 -7.19 16.75 20.43
C GLY A 358 -6.07 17.64 19.86
N LEU A 359 -5.33 17.20 18.84
CA LEU A 359 -4.32 17.99 18.18
C LEU A 359 -4.91 18.97 17.17
N THR A 360 -4.30 20.13 17.05
CA THR A 360 -4.56 21.10 15.99
C THR A 360 -3.89 20.66 14.68
N VAL A 361 -4.32 21.25 13.55
CA VAL A 361 -3.71 21.02 12.24
C VAL A 361 -2.18 21.18 12.26
N ASN A 362 -1.69 22.25 12.88
CA ASN A 362 -0.24 22.52 12.94
C ASN A 362 0.51 21.48 13.79
N GLU A 363 -0.06 21.01 14.88
CA GLU A 363 0.54 19.98 15.72
C GLU A 363 0.58 18.63 15.00
N ILE A 364 -0.46 18.30 14.22
CA ILE A 364 -0.48 17.09 13.38
C ILE A 364 0.60 17.17 12.30
N ILE A 365 0.78 18.33 11.65
CA ILE A 365 1.85 18.53 10.66
C ILE A 365 3.23 18.39 11.32
N ASP A 366 3.46 19.07 12.44
CA ASP A 366 4.72 18.98 13.19
C ASP A 366 5.01 17.53 13.62
N TYR A 367 3.98 16.79 14.04
CA TYR A 367 4.13 15.39 14.43
C TYR A 367 4.49 14.48 13.24
N ALA A 368 3.88 14.69 12.08
CA ALA A 368 4.25 13.97 10.87
C ALA A 368 5.70 14.26 10.43
N ASP A 369 6.14 15.51 10.55
CA ASP A 369 7.47 15.94 10.15
C ASP A 369 8.55 15.46 11.15
N THR A 370 8.29 15.52 12.47
CA THR A 370 9.30 15.34 13.51
C THR A 370 9.15 14.07 14.34
N GLY A 371 7.98 13.43 14.33
CA GLY A 371 7.64 12.30 15.20
C GLY A 371 7.50 12.67 16.68
N ARG A 372 7.43 13.94 17.02
CA ARG A 372 7.39 14.42 18.42
C ARG A 372 6.19 15.33 18.64
N TYR A 373 5.51 15.11 19.75
CA TYR A 373 4.59 16.11 20.30
C TYR A 373 5.41 17.26 20.90
N ARG A 374 5.02 18.48 20.65
CA ARG A 374 5.57 19.65 21.34
C ARG A 374 4.88 19.88 22.67
#